data_f78884e3125dfc565ef40294b3ba1707
#
_entry.id   f78884e3125dfc565ef40294b3ba1707
#
_cell.length_a   1.000
_cell.length_b   1.000
_cell.length_c   1.000
_cell.angle_alpha   90.00
_cell.angle_beta   90.00
_cell.angle_gamma   90.00
#
_symmetry.space_group_name_H-M   'P 1'
#
loop_
_entity.id
_entity.type
_entity.pdbx_description
1 polymer ?
#
loop_
_entity_poly.entity_id
_entity_poly.type
_entity_poly.pdbx_seq_one_letter_code
_entity_poly.pdbx_strand_id
1 'polypeptide(L)'
;MRGSVIGFALICYLFLPKPALADIYYWVDDQGIQYYTTSPESIPEPYRSRAQALSLPTSPPAPPELTPSPSPKGSIKIPFHPGSPVLVSAKINGAGPITLILDTGADRTLIRLAVLWKLGMAKESTTRVILRGVTGESDVDALWVNAVEVGEVKVGPLLIIAHDADLKGADGLLGRDFLAHFNVTIDSKEGVVTLVSN
;
A
#
# COMPACT_ATOMS: atom_id res chain seq x y z
N MET A 1 12.04 54.59 47.04
CA MET A 1 11.83 53.15 47.31
C MET A 1 11.35 52.49 46.03
N ARG A 2 12.23 51.77 45.36
CA ARG A 2 11.92 51.04 44.10
C ARG A 2 11.78 49.55 44.41
N GLY A 3 10.56 49.06 44.34
CA GLY A 3 10.26 47.64 44.49
C GLY A 3 10.45 46.92 43.16
N SER A 4 11.39 45.98 43.14
CA SER A 4 11.65 45.11 41.99
C SER A 4 10.73 43.87 42.07
N VAL A 5 9.87 43.69 41.07
CA VAL A 5 9.02 42.49 40.95
C VAL A 5 9.76 41.49 40.07
N ILE A 6 10.23 40.40 40.68
CA ILE A 6 10.84 39.28 40.00
C ILE A 6 9.70 38.37 39.53
N GLY A 7 9.45 38.36 38.22
CA GLY A 7 8.51 37.42 37.58
C GLY A 7 9.14 36.04 37.45
N PHE A 8 8.52 35.07 38.14
CA PHE A 8 8.87 33.65 38.01
C PHE A 8 8.19 33.08 36.75
N ALA A 9 8.94 32.83 35.71
CA ALA A 9 8.47 32.18 34.50
C ALA A 9 8.39 30.64 34.79
N LEU A 10 7.19 30.12 34.93
CA LEU A 10 6.91 28.70 35.08
C LEU A 10 7.05 28.04 33.68
N ILE A 11 8.18 27.36 33.41
CA ILE A 11 8.40 26.58 32.20
C ILE A 11 7.65 25.26 32.38
N CYS A 12 6.45 25.17 31.79
CA CYS A 12 5.70 23.94 31.71
C CYS A 12 6.32 23.02 30.66
N TYR A 13 7.14 22.05 31.09
CA TYR A 13 7.63 20.98 30.22
C TYR A 13 6.46 20.06 29.87
N LEU A 14 5.93 20.20 28.66
CA LEU A 14 4.99 19.24 28.07
C LEU A 14 5.74 17.94 27.79
N PHE A 15 5.58 16.99 28.70
CA PHE A 15 5.95 15.59 28.44
C PHE A 15 4.97 15.05 27.41
N LEU A 16 5.33 15.09 26.12
CA LEU A 16 4.68 14.33 25.09
C LEU A 16 5.07 12.85 25.28
N PRO A 17 4.11 11.93 25.50
CA PRO A 17 4.42 10.51 25.55
C PRO A 17 5.01 10.10 24.19
N LYS A 18 6.22 9.55 24.21
CA LYS A 18 6.81 8.92 23.02
C LYS A 18 5.89 7.74 22.66
N PRO A 19 5.53 7.55 21.38
CA PRO A 19 4.82 6.35 20.97
C PRO A 19 5.70 5.15 21.33
N ALA A 20 5.23 4.30 22.22
CA ALA A 20 5.84 3.02 22.50
C ALA A 20 5.62 2.15 21.25
N LEU A 21 6.69 1.88 20.52
CA LEU A 21 6.67 0.84 19.50
C LEU A 21 6.48 -0.48 20.24
N ALA A 22 5.39 -1.17 19.96
CA ALA A 22 5.17 -2.50 20.52
C ALA A 22 6.10 -3.48 19.81
N ASP A 23 6.96 -4.15 20.58
CA ASP A 23 7.76 -5.25 20.06
C ASP A 23 6.84 -6.38 19.61
N ILE A 24 7.12 -6.97 18.45
CA ILE A 24 6.42 -8.17 17.98
C ILE A 24 7.28 -9.37 18.34
N TYR A 25 6.68 -10.32 19.03
CA TYR A 25 7.30 -11.59 19.37
C TYR A 25 6.79 -12.68 18.44
N TYR A 26 7.66 -13.60 18.03
CA TYR A 26 7.24 -14.77 17.28
C TYR A 26 7.83 -16.04 17.87
N TRP A 27 7.11 -17.15 17.73
CA TRP A 27 7.58 -18.50 18.06
C TRP A 27 7.03 -19.51 17.06
N VAL A 28 7.65 -20.67 17.03
CA VAL A 28 7.22 -21.80 16.19
C VAL A 28 6.83 -22.94 17.12
N ASP A 29 5.67 -23.55 16.88
CA ASP A 29 5.24 -24.71 17.62
C ASP A 29 5.94 -26.00 17.14
N ASP A 30 5.64 -27.12 17.79
CA ASP A 30 6.25 -28.42 17.46
C ASP A 30 5.73 -29.00 16.13
N GLN A 31 4.72 -28.40 15.52
CA GLN A 31 4.17 -28.72 14.20
C GLN A 31 4.75 -27.82 13.09
N GLY A 32 5.60 -26.85 13.45
CA GLY A 32 6.22 -25.93 12.52
C GLY A 32 5.35 -24.70 12.17
N ILE A 33 4.25 -24.48 12.92
CA ILE A 33 3.37 -23.33 12.71
C ILE A 33 3.97 -22.12 13.43
N GLN A 34 4.03 -20.99 12.72
CA GLN A 34 4.54 -19.72 13.25
C GLN A 34 3.40 -18.90 13.86
N TYR A 35 3.63 -18.39 15.06
CA TYR A 35 2.71 -17.51 15.78
C TYR A 35 3.36 -16.17 16.08
N TYR A 36 2.54 -15.11 16.09
CA TYR A 36 2.98 -13.74 16.33
C TYR A 36 2.11 -13.09 17.40
N THR A 37 2.71 -12.32 18.31
CA THR A 37 2.00 -11.54 19.33
C THR A 37 2.75 -10.26 19.67
N THR A 38 2.01 -9.24 20.09
CA THR A 38 2.58 -8.01 20.69
C THR A 38 2.65 -8.08 22.22
N SER A 39 2.11 -9.16 22.80
CA SER A 39 2.06 -9.36 24.27
C SER A 39 2.87 -10.59 24.64
N PRO A 40 4.08 -10.44 25.21
CA PRO A 40 4.94 -11.57 25.58
C PRO A 40 4.27 -12.52 26.57
N GLU A 41 3.32 -12.02 27.37
CA GLU A 41 2.54 -12.83 28.32
C GLU A 41 1.61 -13.84 27.61
N SER A 42 1.24 -13.56 26.36
CA SER A 42 0.37 -14.44 25.56
C SER A 42 1.12 -15.66 24.98
N ILE A 43 2.45 -15.70 25.12
CA ILE A 43 3.26 -16.81 24.64
C ILE A 43 3.09 -18.00 25.58
N PRO A 44 2.62 -19.18 25.08
CA PRO A 44 2.49 -20.37 25.93
C PRO A 44 3.84 -20.76 26.55
N GLU A 45 3.82 -21.18 27.82
CA GLU A 45 5.01 -21.52 28.62
C GLU A 45 6.06 -22.36 27.88
N PRO A 46 5.70 -23.43 27.16
CA PRO A 46 6.70 -24.27 26.48
C PRO A 46 7.50 -23.56 25.39
N TYR A 47 6.96 -22.43 24.87
CA TYR A 47 7.54 -21.71 23.73
C TYR A 47 8.23 -20.41 24.14
N ARG A 48 8.08 -19.91 25.38
CA ARG A 48 8.66 -18.65 25.85
C ARG A 48 10.18 -18.59 25.68
N SER A 49 10.87 -19.69 25.95
CA SER A 49 12.34 -19.76 25.80
C SER A 49 12.82 -19.77 24.36
N ARG A 50 11.92 -20.10 23.42
CA ARG A 50 12.19 -20.15 21.96
C ARG A 50 11.64 -18.94 21.21
N ALA A 51 10.81 -18.14 21.88
CA ALA A 51 10.25 -16.93 21.28
C ALA A 51 11.35 -15.89 21.06
N GLN A 52 11.28 -15.25 19.91
CA GLN A 52 12.22 -14.19 19.51
C GLN A 52 11.45 -12.88 19.38
N ALA A 53 12.02 -11.79 19.90
CA ALA A 53 11.54 -10.47 19.61
C ALA A 53 11.96 -10.11 18.17
N LEU A 54 11.00 -9.88 17.30
CA LEU A 54 11.24 -9.23 16.03
C LEU A 54 11.47 -7.74 16.33
N SER A 55 12.74 -7.35 16.40
CA SER A 55 13.06 -5.93 16.30
C SER A 55 12.71 -5.52 14.88
N LEU A 56 11.47 -5.02 14.71
CA LEU A 56 11.15 -4.34 13.48
C LEU A 56 12.17 -3.20 13.34
N PRO A 57 12.88 -3.07 12.21
CA PRO A 57 13.65 -1.86 11.96
C PRO A 57 12.70 -0.70 12.20
N THR A 58 13.14 0.32 12.91
CA THR A 58 12.39 1.50 13.37
C THR A 58 11.82 2.33 12.21
N SER A 59 12.03 1.87 11.01
CA SER A 59 11.37 2.25 9.76
C SER A 59 11.04 0.96 9.03
N PRO A 60 9.90 0.86 8.31
CA PRO A 60 9.74 -0.12 7.25
C PRO A 60 11.06 -0.12 6.47
N PRO A 61 11.58 -1.29 5.98
CA PRO A 61 12.75 -1.28 5.12
C PRO A 61 12.50 -0.17 4.11
N ALA A 62 13.42 0.82 4.09
CA ALA A 62 13.29 1.93 3.16
C ALA A 62 12.96 1.29 1.81
N PRO A 63 11.89 1.72 1.14
CA PRO A 63 11.60 1.19 -0.19
C PRO A 63 12.93 1.15 -0.90
N PRO A 64 13.32 0.08 -1.62
CA PRO A 64 14.57 0.06 -2.37
C PRO A 64 14.62 1.39 -3.06
N GLU A 65 15.72 2.15 -2.94
CA GLU A 65 15.87 3.59 -3.22
C GLU A 65 15.09 3.98 -4.50
N LEU A 66 13.76 4.10 -4.29
CA LEU A 66 12.79 4.33 -5.34
C LEU A 66 12.92 5.84 -5.58
N THR A 67 13.59 6.21 -6.65
CA THR A 67 13.63 7.62 -7.06
C THR A 67 12.18 8.10 -7.17
N PRO A 68 11.79 9.13 -6.41
CA PRO A 68 10.43 9.67 -6.52
C PRO A 68 10.16 9.99 -7.98
N SER A 69 9.15 9.37 -8.56
CA SER A 69 8.71 9.76 -9.90
C SER A 69 8.21 11.19 -9.81
N PRO A 70 8.58 12.08 -10.73
CA PRO A 70 8.03 13.43 -10.74
C PRO A 70 6.51 13.33 -10.77
N SER A 71 5.84 14.24 -10.04
CA SER A 71 4.38 14.30 -10.05
C SER A 71 3.88 14.22 -11.49
N PRO A 72 2.89 13.38 -11.78
CA PRO A 72 2.39 13.23 -13.13
C PRO A 72 1.92 14.60 -13.63
N LYS A 73 2.35 14.99 -14.82
CA LYS A 73 1.87 16.23 -15.48
C LYS A 73 1.06 15.81 -16.68
N GLY A 74 -0.19 16.30 -16.77
CA GLY A 74 -1.02 16.06 -17.92
C GLY A 74 -2.46 15.68 -17.59
N SER A 75 -3.21 15.41 -18.62
CA SER A 75 -4.56 14.84 -18.54
C SER A 75 -4.67 13.63 -19.46
N ILE A 76 -5.38 12.61 -18.98
CA ILE A 76 -5.67 11.41 -19.76
C ILE A 76 -7.17 11.29 -19.91
N LYS A 77 -7.62 10.93 -21.11
CA LYS A 77 -9.00 10.55 -21.39
C LYS A 77 -9.07 9.06 -21.67
N ILE A 78 -9.90 8.36 -20.93
CA ILE A 78 -10.10 6.92 -21.01
C ILE A 78 -11.55 6.70 -21.48
N PRO A 79 -11.75 6.25 -22.72
CA PRO A 79 -13.09 5.94 -23.22
C PRO A 79 -13.58 4.63 -22.57
N PHE A 80 -14.88 4.56 -22.28
CA PHE A 80 -15.52 3.34 -21.80
C PHE A 80 -16.98 3.25 -22.30
N HIS A 81 -17.56 2.06 -22.25
CA HIS A 81 -18.97 1.88 -22.57
C HIS A 81 -19.81 2.03 -21.30
N PRO A 82 -20.82 2.90 -21.27
CA PRO A 82 -21.74 3.03 -20.15
C PRO A 82 -22.32 1.68 -19.73
N GLY A 83 -22.31 1.40 -18.43
CA GLY A 83 -22.74 0.11 -17.87
C GLY A 83 -21.68 -1.00 -17.88
N SER A 84 -20.48 -0.72 -18.41
CA SER A 84 -19.33 -1.64 -18.36
C SER A 84 -18.24 -1.11 -17.43
N PRO A 85 -17.37 -1.98 -16.90
CA PRO A 85 -16.19 -1.54 -16.17
C PRO A 85 -15.30 -0.63 -17.04
N VAL A 86 -14.68 0.36 -16.41
CA VAL A 86 -13.69 1.22 -17.08
C VAL A 86 -12.37 0.45 -17.15
N LEU A 87 -11.99 0.04 -18.36
CA LEU A 87 -10.74 -0.70 -18.58
C LEU A 87 -9.62 0.26 -18.98
N VAL A 88 -8.46 0.07 -18.37
CA VAL A 88 -7.28 0.91 -18.53
C VAL A 88 -6.10 0.06 -18.95
N SER A 89 -5.41 0.46 -20.01
CA SER A 89 -4.12 -0.15 -20.38
C SER A 89 -3.00 0.46 -19.53
N ALA A 90 -2.29 -0.37 -18.80
CA ALA A 90 -1.22 0.06 -17.90
C ALA A 90 0.08 -0.73 -18.11
N LYS A 91 1.19 -0.15 -17.64
CA LYS A 91 2.48 -0.85 -17.50
C LYS A 91 2.94 -0.76 -16.06
N ILE A 92 3.67 -1.77 -15.62
CA ILE A 92 4.29 -1.83 -14.29
C ILE A 92 5.80 -1.84 -14.48
N ASN A 93 6.50 -0.82 -13.97
CA ASN A 93 7.95 -0.65 -14.17
C ASN A 93 8.37 -0.71 -15.66
N GLY A 94 7.51 -0.21 -16.56
CA GLY A 94 7.71 -0.27 -18.01
C GLY A 94 7.32 -1.60 -18.67
N ALA A 95 7.06 -2.66 -17.89
CA ALA A 95 6.63 -3.97 -18.40
C ALA A 95 5.10 -4.01 -18.61
N GLY A 96 4.65 -4.62 -19.68
CA GLY A 96 3.24 -4.70 -20.06
C GLY A 96 3.05 -4.65 -21.58
N PRO A 97 1.88 -4.27 -22.10
CA PRO A 97 0.71 -3.75 -21.37
C PRO A 97 -0.07 -4.81 -20.61
N ILE A 98 -0.76 -4.39 -19.55
CA ILE A 98 -1.77 -5.15 -18.81
C ILE A 98 -3.08 -4.36 -18.78
N THR A 99 -4.19 -5.05 -18.58
CA THR A 99 -5.52 -4.42 -18.51
C THR A 99 -6.01 -4.35 -17.07
N LEU A 100 -6.26 -3.15 -16.56
CA LEU A 100 -6.77 -2.92 -15.22
C LEU A 100 -8.20 -2.36 -15.26
N ILE A 101 -9.01 -2.71 -14.27
CA ILE A 101 -10.28 -2.00 -14.02
C ILE A 101 -9.96 -0.78 -13.16
N LEU A 102 -10.39 0.41 -13.59
CA LEU A 102 -10.34 1.61 -12.76
C LEU A 102 -11.37 1.46 -11.64
N ASP A 103 -10.89 1.37 -10.40
CA ASP A 103 -11.73 1.10 -9.23
C ASP A 103 -11.52 2.15 -8.13
N THR A 104 -12.47 3.08 -8.02
CA THR A 104 -12.46 4.12 -6.98
C THR A 104 -12.79 3.57 -5.58
N GLY A 105 -13.27 2.34 -5.49
CA GLY A 105 -13.55 1.63 -4.23
C GLY A 105 -12.36 0.86 -3.67
N ALA A 106 -11.36 0.56 -4.50
CA ALA A 106 -10.14 -0.12 -4.07
C ALA A 106 -9.14 0.89 -3.48
N ASP A 107 -8.68 0.66 -2.25
CA ASP A 107 -7.67 1.51 -1.63
C ASP A 107 -6.30 1.40 -2.31
N ARG A 108 -6.00 0.21 -2.84
CA ARG A 108 -4.71 -0.10 -3.47
C ARG A 108 -4.89 -0.78 -4.81
N THR A 109 -3.94 -0.53 -5.67
CA THR A 109 -3.80 -1.24 -6.94
C THR A 109 -3.52 -2.72 -6.67
N LEU A 110 -4.27 -3.59 -7.34
CA LEU A 110 -4.18 -5.03 -7.22
C LEU A 110 -3.84 -5.63 -8.57
N ILE A 111 -2.85 -6.52 -8.62
CA ILE A 111 -2.46 -7.24 -9.83
C ILE A 111 -2.51 -8.74 -9.54
N ARG A 112 -3.06 -9.51 -10.47
CA ARG A 112 -3.12 -10.97 -10.34
C ARG A 112 -1.70 -11.55 -10.33
N LEU A 113 -1.47 -12.51 -9.45
CA LEU A 113 -0.18 -13.21 -9.31
C LEU A 113 0.35 -13.74 -10.66
N ALA A 114 -0.52 -14.40 -11.43
CA ALA A 114 -0.17 -14.94 -12.73
C ALA A 114 0.34 -13.85 -13.70
N VAL A 115 -0.15 -12.62 -13.58
CA VAL A 115 0.27 -11.48 -14.40
C VAL A 115 1.64 -10.98 -13.95
N LEU A 116 1.87 -10.82 -12.65
CA LEU A 116 3.18 -10.44 -12.09
C LEU A 116 4.27 -11.44 -12.48
N TRP A 117 3.95 -12.74 -12.50
CA TRP A 117 4.85 -13.77 -13.00
C TRP A 117 5.24 -13.56 -14.47
N LYS A 118 4.25 -13.28 -15.33
CA LYS A 118 4.48 -12.99 -16.76
C LYS A 118 5.33 -11.74 -16.96
N LEU A 119 5.19 -10.75 -16.09
CA LEU A 119 5.99 -9.52 -16.12
C LEU A 119 7.39 -9.69 -15.51
N GLY A 120 7.72 -10.88 -14.99
CA GLY A 120 9.03 -11.17 -14.39
C GLY A 120 9.21 -10.66 -12.97
N MET A 121 8.13 -10.21 -12.31
CA MET A 121 8.17 -9.57 -10.98
C MET A 121 7.97 -10.55 -9.82
N ALA A 122 7.70 -11.82 -10.07
CA ALA A 122 7.41 -12.83 -9.06
C ALA A 122 8.59 -13.20 -8.14
N LYS A 123 9.79 -12.70 -8.44
CA LYS A 123 11.00 -12.93 -7.65
C LYS A 123 11.34 -11.78 -6.71
N GLU A 124 10.58 -10.70 -6.77
CA GLU A 124 10.82 -9.54 -5.92
C GLU A 124 10.40 -9.83 -4.48
N SER A 125 11.02 -9.16 -3.51
CA SER A 125 10.68 -9.31 -2.11
C SER A 125 9.24 -8.88 -1.87
N THR A 126 8.37 -9.82 -1.50
CA THR A 126 7.00 -9.54 -1.13
C THR A 126 6.88 -9.30 0.37
N THR A 127 5.96 -8.43 0.75
CA THR A 127 5.56 -8.20 2.14
C THR A 127 4.14 -8.71 2.33
N ARG A 128 3.87 -9.44 3.42
CA ARG A 128 2.52 -9.86 3.77
C ARG A 128 1.72 -8.68 4.31
N VAL A 129 0.51 -8.52 3.78
CA VAL A 129 -0.45 -7.50 4.22
C VAL A 129 -1.83 -8.11 4.37
N ILE A 130 -2.67 -7.53 5.21
CA ILE A 130 -4.06 -7.94 5.37
C ILE A 130 -4.90 -7.18 4.34
N LEU A 131 -5.50 -7.92 3.42
CA LEU A 131 -6.51 -7.39 2.50
C LEU A 131 -7.88 -7.51 3.16
N ARG A 132 -8.57 -6.38 3.30
CA ARG A 132 -9.95 -6.31 3.79
C ARG A 132 -10.89 -6.10 2.63
N GLY A 133 -11.86 -6.98 2.49
CA GLY A 133 -12.88 -6.90 1.45
C GLY A 133 -14.26 -7.24 1.97
N VAL A 134 -15.26 -7.22 1.09
CA VAL A 134 -16.66 -7.52 1.44
C VAL A 134 -16.84 -8.95 1.97
N THR A 135 -15.94 -9.86 1.58
CA THR A 135 -15.97 -11.29 1.97
C THR A 135 -15.13 -11.60 3.22
N GLY A 136 -14.48 -10.58 3.83
CA GLY A 136 -13.65 -10.74 5.02
C GLY A 136 -12.22 -10.25 4.84
N GLU A 137 -11.35 -10.80 5.67
CA GLU A 137 -9.91 -10.50 5.68
C GLU A 137 -9.12 -11.69 5.13
N SER A 138 -8.07 -11.39 4.38
CA SER A 138 -7.14 -12.40 3.84
C SER A 138 -5.72 -11.88 3.90
N ASP A 139 -4.78 -12.75 4.27
CA ASP A 139 -3.36 -12.47 4.13
C ASP A 139 -2.95 -12.58 2.66
N VAL A 140 -2.41 -11.51 2.12
CA VAL A 140 -1.99 -11.45 0.72
C VAL A 140 -0.58 -10.90 0.62
N ASP A 141 0.08 -11.21 -0.49
CA ASP A 141 1.38 -10.65 -0.80
C ASP A 141 1.23 -9.24 -1.38
N ALA A 142 2.16 -8.37 -1.03
CA ALA A 142 2.30 -7.04 -1.62
C ALA A 142 3.75 -6.80 -2.01
N LEU A 143 3.97 -6.01 -3.05
CA LEU A 143 5.31 -5.66 -3.52
C LEU A 143 5.38 -4.19 -3.91
N TRP A 144 6.55 -3.59 -3.67
CA TRP A 144 6.83 -2.24 -4.14
C TRP A 144 7.16 -2.25 -5.62
N VAL A 145 6.51 -1.37 -6.37
CA VAL A 145 6.84 -1.09 -7.77
C VAL A 145 7.30 0.35 -7.90
N ASN A 146 8.28 0.58 -8.77
CA ASN A 146 8.80 1.93 -9.02
C ASN A 146 7.74 2.81 -9.67
N ALA A 147 6.90 2.22 -10.51
CA ALA A 147 5.84 2.95 -11.17
C ALA A 147 4.73 2.07 -11.73
N VAL A 148 3.53 2.63 -11.70
CA VAL A 148 2.39 2.25 -12.55
C VAL A 148 2.23 3.35 -13.60
N GLU A 149 2.16 2.96 -14.86
CA GLU A 149 2.11 3.87 -16.01
C GLU A 149 0.79 3.68 -16.74
N VAL A 150 0.07 4.78 -17.01
CA VAL A 150 -1.18 4.80 -17.78
C VAL A 150 -1.07 5.92 -18.81
N GLY A 151 -1.09 5.56 -20.10
CA GLY A 151 -0.79 6.51 -21.15
C GLY A 151 0.59 7.15 -20.94
N GLU A 152 0.62 8.48 -20.86
CA GLU A 152 1.85 9.25 -20.66
C GLU A 152 2.15 9.56 -19.18
N VAL A 153 1.23 9.24 -18.28
CA VAL A 153 1.45 9.52 -16.85
C VAL A 153 2.03 8.31 -16.13
N LYS A 154 2.83 8.62 -15.12
CA LYS A 154 3.57 7.67 -14.32
C LYS A 154 3.45 8.04 -12.85
N VAL A 155 2.99 7.12 -12.02
CA VAL A 155 2.83 7.29 -10.58
C VAL A 155 3.64 6.22 -9.86
N GLY A 156 4.37 6.61 -8.88
CA GLY A 156 5.15 5.70 -8.03
C GLY A 156 6.14 6.45 -7.12
N PRO A 157 6.75 5.73 -6.19
CA PRO A 157 6.59 4.29 -5.94
C PRO A 157 5.23 3.93 -5.34
N LEU A 158 4.71 2.74 -5.67
CA LEU A 158 3.45 2.23 -5.11
C LEU A 158 3.65 0.84 -4.50
N LEU A 159 2.98 0.57 -3.40
CA LEU A 159 2.85 -0.78 -2.84
C LEU A 159 1.60 -1.43 -3.42
N ILE A 160 1.75 -2.32 -4.39
CA ILE A 160 0.65 -3.02 -5.03
C ILE A 160 0.35 -4.34 -4.35
N ILE A 161 -0.90 -4.78 -4.40
CA ILE A 161 -1.36 -6.07 -3.89
C ILE A 161 -1.20 -7.14 -4.96
N ALA A 162 -0.59 -8.27 -4.59
CA ALA A 162 -0.46 -9.45 -5.43
C ALA A 162 -1.50 -10.49 -4.99
N HIS A 163 -2.62 -10.58 -5.70
CA HIS A 163 -3.70 -11.49 -5.33
C HIS A 163 -4.52 -11.91 -6.54
N ASP A 164 -4.86 -13.21 -6.61
CA ASP A 164 -5.70 -13.74 -7.67
C ASP A 164 -7.18 -13.50 -7.34
N ALA A 165 -7.71 -12.42 -7.90
CA ALA A 165 -9.13 -12.10 -7.86
C ALA A 165 -9.82 -12.52 -9.17
N ASP A 166 -11.10 -12.92 -9.10
CA ASP A 166 -11.91 -13.24 -10.29
C ASP A 166 -12.37 -11.95 -10.98
N LEU A 167 -11.46 -11.38 -11.75
CA LEU A 167 -11.66 -10.16 -12.53
C LEU A 167 -11.90 -10.54 -13.98
N LYS A 168 -13.18 -10.68 -14.38
CA LYS A 168 -13.53 -11.07 -15.75
C LYS A 168 -12.94 -10.10 -16.78
N GLY A 169 -11.97 -10.61 -17.57
CA GLY A 169 -11.34 -9.84 -18.65
C GLY A 169 -10.33 -8.77 -18.23
N ALA A 170 -9.91 -8.76 -16.95
CA ALA A 170 -8.88 -7.84 -16.47
C ALA A 170 -7.76 -8.55 -15.71
N ASP A 171 -6.60 -7.92 -15.69
CA ASP A 171 -5.38 -8.40 -15.05
C ASP A 171 -5.26 -7.90 -13.60
N GLY A 172 -6.08 -6.92 -13.21
CA GLY A 172 -6.05 -6.31 -11.89
C GLY A 172 -7.01 -5.13 -11.73
N LEU A 173 -6.86 -4.40 -10.63
CA LEU A 173 -7.58 -3.17 -10.30
C LEU A 173 -6.60 -2.01 -10.22
N LEU A 174 -6.96 -0.85 -10.74
CA LEU A 174 -6.24 0.42 -10.56
C LEU A 174 -6.92 1.17 -9.42
N GLY A 175 -6.27 1.20 -8.25
CA GLY A 175 -6.85 1.69 -7.00
C GLY A 175 -6.62 3.18 -6.73
N ARG A 176 -7.11 3.61 -5.57
CA ARG A 176 -6.99 5.00 -5.10
C ARG A 176 -5.55 5.43 -4.82
N ASP A 177 -4.64 4.51 -4.53
CA ASP A 177 -3.21 4.79 -4.41
C ASP A 177 -2.62 5.42 -5.67
N PHE A 178 -3.11 5.03 -6.85
CA PHE A 178 -2.81 5.68 -8.11
C PHE A 178 -3.71 6.92 -8.34
N LEU A 179 -5.02 6.75 -8.18
CA LEU A 179 -6.03 7.76 -8.53
C LEU A 179 -5.95 9.03 -7.69
N ALA A 180 -5.42 8.96 -6.45
CA ALA A 180 -5.25 10.11 -5.57
C ALA A 180 -4.30 11.20 -6.11
N HIS A 181 -3.52 10.88 -7.14
CA HIS A 181 -2.66 11.85 -7.83
C HIS A 181 -3.39 12.69 -8.87
N PHE A 182 -4.70 12.43 -9.05
CA PHE A 182 -5.51 13.06 -10.11
C PHE A 182 -6.87 13.53 -9.58
N ASN A 183 -7.38 14.56 -10.22
CA ASN A 183 -8.80 14.87 -10.23
C ASN A 183 -9.47 13.93 -11.23
N VAL A 184 -10.34 13.04 -10.75
CA VAL A 184 -11.03 12.03 -11.56
C VAL A 184 -12.42 12.51 -11.89
N THR A 185 -12.75 12.65 -13.17
CA THR A 185 -14.10 12.96 -13.64
C THR A 185 -14.63 11.82 -14.50
N ILE A 186 -15.81 11.30 -14.16
CA ILE A 186 -16.47 10.23 -14.90
C ILE A 186 -17.70 10.80 -15.59
N ASP A 187 -17.65 10.91 -16.90
CA ASP A 187 -18.80 11.30 -17.72
C ASP A 187 -19.46 10.04 -18.31
N SER A 188 -20.52 9.58 -17.63
CA SER A 188 -21.25 8.39 -18.06
C SER A 188 -22.10 8.62 -19.31
N LYS A 189 -22.38 9.86 -19.70
CA LYS A 189 -23.14 10.17 -20.93
C LYS A 189 -22.22 10.06 -22.14
N GLU A 190 -21.05 10.68 -22.03
CA GLU A 190 -20.06 10.66 -23.11
C GLU A 190 -19.21 9.37 -23.09
N GLY A 191 -19.30 8.55 -22.03
CA GLY A 191 -18.51 7.34 -21.88
C GLY A 191 -17.01 7.61 -21.75
N VAL A 192 -16.63 8.64 -20.99
CA VAL A 192 -15.22 9.06 -20.84
C VAL A 192 -14.87 9.30 -19.37
N VAL A 193 -13.75 8.73 -18.92
CA VAL A 193 -13.09 9.13 -17.68
C VAL A 193 -11.95 10.07 -18.03
N THR A 194 -11.89 11.20 -17.33
CA THR A 194 -10.78 12.15 -17.44
C THR A 194 -10.00 12.18 -16.14
N LEU A 195 -8.69 11.95 -16.22
CA LEU A 195 -7.74 12.10 -15.12
C LEU A 195 -6.93 13.36 -15.38
N VAL A 196 -6.99 14.34 -14.47
CA VAL A 196 -6.19 15.57 -14.53
C VAL A 196 -5.28 15.60 -13.34
N SER A 197 -3.98 15.76 -13.54
CA SER A 197 -3.00 15.85 -12.45
C SER A 197 -3.37 16.94 -11.44
N ASN A 198 -3.20 16.64 -10.16
CA ASN A 198 -3.37 17.60 -9.07
C ASN A 198 -2.31 18.69 -9.12
#